data_743d64cf9a037e99931d9306bcefca61
#
_entry.id   743d64cf9a037e99931d9306bcefca61
#
_cell.length_a   1.000
_cell.length_b   1.000
_cell.length_c   1.000
_cell.angle_alpha   90.00
_cell.angle_beta   90.00
_cell.angle_gamma   90.00
#
_symmetry.space_group_name_H-M   'P 1'
#
loop_
_entity.id
_entity.type
_entity.pdbx_description
1 polymer ?
#
loop_
_entity_poly.entity_id
_entity_poly.type
_entity_poly.pdbx_seq_one_letter_code
_entity_poly.pdbx_strand_id
1 'polypeptide(L)'
;VAVLGAPNAAGQRRAGVERAPAILRAAGILDDIRSLGWDVDDLGDAHAPKLPVPSPRVRKTNAWGDADAAALHSAVADRVHDALASGAVPLILGGDNSVSIGSVAGALRHDPRLSVVWIDAHADVNSPEMSETGNFHGMSLAMVAGLAAPASWPDGAYDWLLKDDDSPGAVGGAEDTNTAVRRQPKLNLKRVVYVGLRDVDKAERELIEQLGIKAFTAEDVRSMGARDVARLAIEHLRAVSDGDAEGGVTTHVSLDVDSLDPIFMKATGTPVAGGLVPDDVASLLDEIRLRSRVTSVDLVELNVDLVDEGERAGYVDTARGLARALLGEAGCESGVDAITAKA
;
A
#
# COMPACT_ATOMS: atom_id res chain seq x y z
N VAL A 1 2.51 5.05 -16.71
CA VAL A 1 2.63 5.02 -15.24
C VAL A 1 2.54 6.44 -14.70
N ALA A 2 1.75 6.64 -13.64
CA ALA A 2 1.66 7.90 -12.90
C ALA A 2 2.46 7.76 -11.60
N VAL A 3 3.58 8.48 -11.48
CA VAL A 3 4.45 8.41 -10.29
C VAL A 3 4.04 9.50 -9.30
N LEU A 4 3.64 9.10 -8.10
CA LEU A 4 3.19 9.98 -7.02
C LEU A 4 4.10 9.82 -5.79
N GLY A 5 4.70 10.90 -5.31
CA GLY A 5 5.37 10.90 -4.01
C GLY A 5 4.37 11.10 -2.87
N ALA A 6 4.56 10.39 -1.77
CA ALA A 6 3.77 10.52 -0.55
C ALA A 6 4.70 10.66 0.68
N PRO A 7 5.32 11.84 0.87
CA PRO A 7 6.35 12.06 1.89
C PRO A 7 5.71 12.16 3.29
N ASN A 8 5.49 11.03 3.95
CA ASN A 8 4.95 10.94 5.31
C ASN A 8 5.92 10.22 6.26
N ALA A 9 6.03 10.71 7.49
CA ALA A 9 6.73 10.07 8.59
C ALA A 9 5.91 10.12 9.89
N ALA A 10 4.63 10.50 9.80
CA ALA A 10 3.79 10.68 10.98
C ALA A 10 3.30 9.36 11.59
N GLY A 11 3.40 8.25 10.84
CA GLY A 11 2.98 6.92 11.29
C GLY A 11 3.96 6.25 12.25
N GLN A 12 5.17 6.77 12.38
CA GLN A 12 6.22 6.19 13.22
C GLN A 12 7.04 7.25 13.96
N ARG A 13 7.98 6.79 14.82
CA ARG A 13 8.82 7.70 15.62
C ARG A 13 10.12 8.12 14.94
N ARG A 14 10.52 7.43 13.87
CA ARG A 14 11.78 7.65 13.16
C ARG A 14 11.53 8.57 11.97
N ALA A 15 12.17 9.74 11.97
CA ALA A 15 12.18 10.65 10.83
C ALA A 15 13.14 10.16 9.73
N GLY A 16 13.01 10.71 8.53
CA GLY A 16 13.87 10.42 7.37
C GLY A 16 13.17 9.65 6.26
N VAL A 17 12.19 8.82 6.60
CA VAL A 17 11.44 8.02 5.63
C VAL A 17 10.64 8.90 4.64
N GLU A 18 10.21 10.08 5.05
CA GLU A 18 9.53 11.09 4.20
C GLU A 18 10.39 11.62 3.06
N ARG A 19 11.70 11.37 3.11
CA ARG A 19 12.65 11.80 2.07
C ARG A 19 12.76 10.82 0.91
N ALA A 20 12.25 9.59 1.07
CA ALA A 20 12.38 8.53 0.07
C ALA A 20 11.88 8.94 -1.32
N PRO A 21 10.72 9.61 -1.51
CA PRO A 21 10.27 10.00 -2.84
C PRO A 21 11.27 10.90 -3.57
N ALA A 22 11.83 11.90 -2.87
CA ALA A 22 12.83 12.81 -3.45
C ALA A 22 14.15 12.09 -3.76
N ILE A 23 14.59 11.19 -2.86
CA ILE A 23 15.83 10.41 -3.04
C ILE A 23 15.71 9.48 -4.25
N LEU A 24 14.60 8.75 -4.38
CA LEU A 24 14.37 7.84 -5.51
C LEU A 24 14.30 8.60 -6.84
N ARG A 25 13.66 9.77 -6.88
CA ARG A 25 13.67 10.64 -8.08
C ARG A 25 15.07 11.11 -8.43
N ALA A 26 15.82 11.61 -7.44
CA ALA A 26 17.21 12.04 -7.65
C ALA A 26 18.13 10.91 -8.12
N ALA A 27 17.84 9.67 -7.71
CA ALA A 27 18.56 8.48 -8.15
C ALA A 27 18.14 7.98 -9.54
N GLY A 28 17.14 8.56 -10.20
CA GLY A 28 16.75 8.26 -11.57
C GLY A 28 15.65 7.23 -11.73
N ILE A 29 14.79 7.03 -10.74
CA ILE A 29 13.66 6.06 -10.79
C ILE A 29 12.75 6.28 -12.01
N LEU A 30 12.53 7.55 -12.44
CA LEU A 30 11.68 7.86 -13.58
C LEU A 30 12.30 7.33 -14.89
N ASP A 31 13.63 7.42 -15.04
CA ASP A 31 14.32 6.90 -16.21
C ASP A 31 14.37 5.37 -16.19
N ASP A 32 14.48 4.77 -15.00
CA ASP A 32 14.34 3.32 -14.85
C ASP A 32 13.00 2.83 -15.39
N ILE A 33 11.90 3.49 -15.00
CA ILE A 33 10.54 3.12 -15.43
C ILE A 33 10.37 3.33 -16.94
N ARG A 34 10.89 4.44 -17.49
CA ARG A 34 10.90 4.67 -18.95
C ARG A 34 11.67 3.60 -19.70
N SER A 35 12.78 3.09 -19.12
CA SER A 35 13.58 2.02 -19.74
C SER A 35 12.85 0.69 -19.86
N LEU A 36 11.75 0.50 -19.08
CA LEU A 36 10.85 -0.64 -19.18
C LEU A 36 9.76 -0.47 -20.27
N GLY A 37 9.79 0.64 -21.02
CA GLY A 37 8.82 0.94 -22.09
C GLY A 37 7.59 1.70 -21.64
N TRP A 38 7.50 2.14 -20.38
CA TRP A 38 6.36 2.90 -19.88
C TRP A 38 6.46 4.39 -20.23
N ASP A 39 5.31 4.97 -20.63
CA ASP A 39 5.13 6.42 -20.55
C ASP A 39 5.00 6.80 -19.07
N VAL A 40 5.79 7.79 -18.63
CA VAL A 40 5.89 8.20 -17.24
C VAL A 40 5.41 9.63 -17.07
N ASP A 41 4.35 9.80 -16.30
CA ASP A 41 3.86 11.08 -15.80
C ASP A 41 4.27 11.22 -14.32
N ASP A 42 5.18 12.16 -14.03
CA ASP A 42 5.56 12.47 -12.65
C ASP A 42 4.57 13.49 -12.07
N LEU A 43 3.67 12.99 -11.23
CA LEU A 43 2.66 13.81 -10.58
C LEU A 43 3.24 14.69 -9.44
N GLY A 44 4.54 14.57 -9.14
CA GLY A 44 5.15 15.23 -7.98
C GLY A 44 4.70 14.59 -6.66
N ASP A 45 4.85 15.34 -5.56
CA ASP A 45 4.44 14.86 -4.25
C ASP A 45 2.99 15.23 -3.94
N ALA A 46 2.29 14.35 -3.25
CA ALA A 46 1.02 14.70 -2.63
C ALA A 46 1.25 15.71 -1.50
N HIS A 47 0.44 16.73 -1.46
CA HIS A 47 0.51 17.77 -0.44
C HIS A 47 -0.81 17.82 0.32
N ALA A 48 -0.71 17.78 1.65
CA ALA A 48 -1.83 18.15 2.49
C ALA A 48 -2.18 19.63 2.24
N PRO A 49 -3.46 20.00 2.14
CA PRO A 49 -3.83 21.42 2.19
C PRO A 49 -3.26 22.00 3.47
N LYS A 50 -2.60 23.19 3.38
CA LYS A 50 -2.07 23.87 4.57
C LYS A 50 -3.22 24.16 5.50
N LEU A 51 -3.28 23.47 6.63
CA LEU A 51 -4.21 23.80 7.69
C LEU A 51 -3.81 25.15 8.32
N PRO A 52 -4.79 25.99 8.71
CA PRO A 52 -4.52 27.33 9.26
C PRO A 52 -3.70 27.31 10.56
N VAL A 53 -3.67 26.20 11.26
CA VAL A 53 -2.90 25.97 12.50
C VAL A 53 -2.31 24.56 12.38
N PRO A 54 -1.01 24.35 12.63
CA PRO A 54 -0.46 23.01 12.73
C PRO A 54 -1.26 22.23 13.75
N SER A 55 -1.82 21.11 13.34
CA SER A 55 -2.57 20.25 14.25
C SER A 55 -1.58 19.69 15.29
N PRO A 56 -1.82 19.87 16.59
CA PRO A 56 -0.97 19.24 17.59
C PRO A 56 -1.06 17.73 17.38
N ARG A 57 0.08 17.05 17.39
CA ARG A 57 0.11 15.57 17.44
C ARG A 57 -0.66 15.13 18.68
N VAL A 58 -1.90 14.72 18.49
CA VAL A 58 -2.76 14.35 19.59
C VAL A 58 -2.55 12.87 19.88
N ARG A 59 -1.92 12.62 21.02
CA ARG A 59 -1.81 11.27 21.57
C ARG A 59 -3.17 10.88 22.16
N LYS A 60 -4.05 10.30 21.35
CA LYS A 60 -5.19 9.53 21.87
C LYS A 60 -4.79 8.06 21.84
N THR A 61 -4.84 7.42 23.00
CA THR A 61 -4.33 6.06 23.16
C THR A 61 -2.83 5.98 22.81
N ASN A 62 -2.34 4.96 22.19
CA ASN A 62 -0.96 4.85 21.76
C ASN A 62 -0.73 5.21 20.28
N ALA A 63 -1.75 5.63 19.52
CA ALA A 63 -1.63 5.92 18.09
C ALA A 63 -1.00 7.30 17.79
N TRP A 64 -0.18 7.35 16.72
CA TRP A 64 0.57 8.52 16.28
C TRP A 64 0.10 8.97 14.89
N GLY A 65 -1.15 9.26 14.71
CA GLY A 65 -1.65 9.95 13.53
C GLY A 65 -1.92 11.41 13.84
N ASP A 66 -1.71 12.30 12.90
CA ASP A 66 -2.10 13.71 13.00
C ASP A 66 -3.04 14.10 11.85
N ALA A 67 -3.67 15.27 11.95
CA ALA A 67 -4.60 15.74 10.93
C ALA A 67 -3.89 16.06 9.61
N ASP A 68 -2.60 16.43 9.64
CA ASP A 68 -1.81 16.70 8.45
C ASP A 68 -1.55 15.38 7.69
N ALA A 69 -1.25 14.28 8.41
CA ALA A 69 -1.14 12.95 7.82
C ALA A 69 -2.47 12.50 7.20
N ALA A 70 -3.59 12.69 7.90
CA ALA A 70 -4.91 12.35 7.38
C ALA A 70 -5.27 13.13 6.10
N ALA A 71 -4.91 14.41 6.05
CA ALA A 71 -5.10 15.25 4.87
C ALA A 71 -4.20 14.80 3.71
N LEU A 72 -2.96 14.38 4.00
CA LEU A 72 -2.06 13.79 3.01
C LEU A 72 -2.63 12.49 2.45
N HIS A 73 -3.11 11.57 3.31
CA HIS A 73 -3.71 10.31 2.87
C HIS A 73 -4.95 10.54 2.01
N SER A 74 -5.78 11.53 2.35
CA SER A 74 -6.93 11.92 1.50
C SER A 74 -6.46 12.44 0.13
N ALA A 75 -5.42 13.28 0.10
CA ALA A 75 -4.86 13.78 -1.16
C ALA A 75 -4.24 12.65 -2.01
N VAL A 76 -3.57 11.68 -1.39
CA VAL A 76 -3.09 10.46 -2.07
C VAL A 76 -4.25 9.69 -2.67
N ALA A 77 -5.34 9.49 -1.89
CA ALA A 77 -6.51 8.75 -2.38
C ALA A 77 -7.15 9.41 -3.61
N ASP A 78 -7.29 10.74 -3.61
CA ASP A 78 -7.83 11.47 -4.76
C ASP A 78 -6.92 11.33 -5.99
N ARG A 79 -5.60 11.48 -5.81
CA ARG A 79 -4.63 11.38 -6.91
C ARG A 79 -4.55 9.96 -7.50
N VAL A 80 -4.60 8.93 -6.65
CA VAL A 80 -4.62 7.52 -7.09
C VAL A 80 -5.90 7.22 -7.87
N HIS A 81 -7.06 7.66 -7.36
CA HIS A 81 -8.32 7.49 -8.07
C HIS A 81 -8.31 8.17 -9.44
N ASP A 82 -7.83 9.41 -9.52
CA ASP A 82 -7.80 10.18 -10.77
C ASP A 82 -6.80 9.56 -11.78
N ALA A 83 -5.65 9.07 -11.33
CA ALA A 83 -4.70 8.35 -12.16
C ALA A 83 -5.32 7.08 -12.76
N LEU A 84 -5.99 6.27 -11.93
CA LEU A 84 -6.71 5.07 -12.39
C LEU A 84 -7.85 5.40 -13.35
N ALA A 85 -8.60 6.46 -13.09
CA ALA A 85 -9.68 6.92 -13.96
C ALA A 85 -9.17 7.39 -15.33
N SER A 86 -7.92 7.87 -15.41
CA SER A 86 -7.24 8.20 -16.68
C SER A 86 -6.65 7.00 -17.42
N GLY A 87 -6.71 5.80 -16.83
CA GLY A 87 -6.12 4.56 -17.36
C GLY A 87 -4.63 4.39 -17.05
N ALA A 88 -4.05 5.25 -16.20
CA ALA A 88 -2.67 5.10 -15.76
C ALA A 88 -2.56 4.11 -14.60
N VAL A 89 -1.39 3.49 -14.45
CA VAL A 89 -1.01 2.69 -13.26
C VAL A 89 -0.27 3.62 -12.28
N PRO A 90 -0.85 3.97 -11.12
CA PRO A 90 -0.16 4.74 -10.11
C PRO A 90 0.92 3.91 -9.42
N LEU A 91 2.14 4.44 -9.38
CA LEU A 91 3.23 4.03 -8.49
C LEU A 91 3.38 5.08 -7.40
N ILE A 92 3.12 4.67 -6.17
CA ILE A 92 3.28 5.50 -5.00
C ILE A 92 4.68 5.28 -4.42
N LEU A 93 5.50 6.31 -4.46
CA LEU A 93 6.78 6.35 -3.74
C LEU A 93 6.46 6.88 -2.34
N GLY A 94 6.38 5.99 -1.37
CA GLY A 94 5.91 6.33 -0.03
C GLY A 94 7.01 6.91 0.86
N GLY A 95 6.54 7.47 1.95
CA GLY A 95 7.20 7.58 3.22
C GLY A 95 6.95 6.31 4.03
N ASP A 96 6.42 6.45 5.26
CA ASP A 96 6.01 5.29 6.05
C ASP A 96 4.76 4.61 5.48
N ASN A 97 4.51 3.37 5.92
CA ASN A 97 3.45 2.52 5.38
C ASN A 97 2.02 3.05 5.62
N SER A 98 1.83 4.09 6.44
CA SER A 98 0.50 4.71 6.59
C SER A 98 -0.01 5.38 5.31
N VAL A 99 0.87 5.70 4.35
CA VAL A 99 0.45 6.26 3.05
C VAL A 99 -0.44 5.29 2.26
N SER A 100 -0.32 3.98 2.53
CA SER A 100 -1.16 2.95 1.92
C SER A 100 -2.64 3.07 2.31
N ILE A 101 -2.97 3.81 3.38
CA ILE A 101 -4.36 4.20 3.65
C ILE A 101 -4.93 5.00 2.46
N GLY A 102 -4.15 5.94 1.94
CA GLY A 102 -4.56 6.75 0.79
C GLY A 102 -4.57 5.96 -0.51
N SER A 103 -3.51 5.21 -0.80
CA SER A 103 -3.40 4.50 -2.07
C SER A 103 -4.46 3.40 -2.23
N VAL A 104 -4.65 2.58 -1.20
CA VAL A 104 -5.68 1.53 -1.22
C VAL A 104 -7.08 2.14 -1.24
N ALA A 105 -7.35 3.22 -0.46
CA ALA A 105 -8.64 3.89 -0.50
C ALA A 105 -8.96 4.48 -1.88
N GLY A 106 -7.99 5.12 -2.53
CA GLY A 106 -8.15 5.65 -3.89
C GLY A 106 -8.39 4.56 -4.92
N ALA A 107 -7.68 3.45 -4.82
CA ALA A 107 -7.87 2.30 -5.69
C ALA A 107 -9.24 1.62 -5.48
N LEU A 108 -9.72 1.51 -4.24
CA LEU A 108 -11.06 1.01 -3.92
C LEU A 108 -12.18 1.92 -4.45
N ARG A 109 -11.98 3.25 -4.48
CA ARG A 109 -12.95 4.16 -5.12
C ARG A 109 -13.08 3.91 -6.61
N HIS A 110 -11.99 3.49 -7.27
CA HIS A 110 -11.99 3.13 -8.68
C HIS A 110 -12.58 1.73 -8.91
N ASP A 111 -12.14 0.73 -8.13
CA ASP A 111 -12.67 -0.64 -8.17
C ASP A 111 -12.99 -1.13 -6.75
N PRO A 112 -14.28 -1.13 -6.33
CA PRO A 112 -14.68 -1.62 -5.01
C PRO A 112 -14.41 -3.12 -4.78
N ARG A 113 -14.06 -3.87 -5.83
CA ARG A 113 -13.71 -5.29 -5.76
C ARG A 113 -12.21 -5.54 -5.74
N LEU A 114 -11.42 -4.49 -5.58
CA LEU A 114 -9.96 -4.57 -5.50
C LEU A 114 -9.50 -5.67 -4.55
N SER A 115 -8.50 -6.41 -4.98
CA SER A 115 -7.73 -7.32 -4.13
C SER A 115 -6.39 -6.69 -3.78
N VAL A 116 -5.80 -7.09 -2.66
CA VAL A 116 -4.53 -6.54 -2.18
C VAL A 116 -3.54 -7.67 -1.94
N VAL A 117 -2.35 -7.55 -2.48
CA VAL A 117 -1.18 -8.35 -2.08
C VAL A 117 -0.29 -7.45 -1.24
N TRP A 118 -0.12 -7.81 0.03
CA TRP A 118 0.65 -7.08 1.04
C TRP A 118 1.95 -7.81 1.29
N ILE A 119 3.06 -7.26 0.77
CA ILE A 119 4.40 -7.87 0.85
C ILE A 119 5.17 -7.12 1.93
N ASP A 120 5.31 -7.74 3.11
CA ASP A 120 5.73 -7.07 4.33
C ASP A 120 6.20 -8.08 5.38
N ALA A 121 7.04 -7.63 6.31
CA ALA A 121 7.36 -8.37 7.53
C ALA A 121 6.20 -8.37 8.52
N HIS A 122 5.36 -7.32 8.50
CA HIS A 122 4.31 -6.97 9.44
C HIS A 122 2.93 -7.13 8.83
N ALA A 123 1.91 -7.17 9.67
CA ALA A 123 0.53 -7.35 9.20
C ALA A 123 -0.24 -6.03 9.01
N ASP A 124 0.16 -4.97 9.69
CA ASP A 124 -0.41 -3.61 9.62
C ASP A 124 -1.94 -3.54 9.76
N VAL A 125 -2.46 -4.49 10.53
CA VAL A 125 -3.89 -4.63 10.81
C VAL A 125 -4.22 -4.33 12.28
N ASN A 126 -3.26 -3.71 12.98
CA ASN A 126 -3.42 -3.24 14.35
C ASN A 126 -4.48 -2.13 14.47
N SER A 127 -4.98 -1.93 15.67
CA SER A 127 -5.82 -0.78 16.02
C SER A 127 -5.19 -0.01 17.18
N PRO A 128 -5.64 1.22 17.47
CA PRO A 128 -5.17 1.97 18.63
C PRO A 128 -5.32 1.23 19.95
N GLU A 129 -6.33 0.37 20.06
CA GLU A 129 -6.64 -0.42 21.26
C GLU A 129 -5.73 -1.66 21.38
N MET A 130 -5.30 -2.22 20.26
CA MET A 130 -4.54 -3.48 20.21
C MET A 130 -3.03 -3.24 20.19
N SER A 131 -2.57 -2.14 19.58
CA SER A 131 -1.17 -1.88 19.33
C SER A 131 -0.37 -1.64 20.60
N GLU A 132 0.72 -2.41 20.79
CA GLU A 132 1.65 -2.23 21.89
C GLU A 132 2.56 -1.01 21.71
N THR A 133 2.92 -0.67 20.48
CA THR A 133 3.82 0.44 20.14
C THR A 133 3.09 1.76 19.94
N GLY A 134 1.85 1.70 19.50
CA GLY A 134 1.05 2.83 19.07
C GLY A 134 1.51 3.45 17.75
N ASN A 135 2.35 2.77 16.98
CA ASN A 135 2.79 3.24 15.69
C ASN A 135 1.65 3.11 14.68
N PHE A 136 1.31 4.23 14.05
CA PHE A 136 0.16 4.33 13.16
C PHE A 136 0.37 3.60 11.82
N HIS A 137 1.61 3.52 11.33
CA HIS A 137 1.92 2.79 10.10
C HIS A 137 1.55 1.30 10.20
N GLY A 138 1.58 0.70 11.40
CA GLY A 138 1.09 -0.65 11.65
C GLY A 138 -0.44 -0.81 11.71
N MET A 139 -1.21 0.20 11.28
CA MET A 139 -2.69 0.20 11.34
C MET A 139 -3.34 0.42 9.98
N SER A 140 -2.56 0.46 8.91
CA SER A 140 -3.00 0.88 7.57
C SER A 140 -4.15 0.04 7.03
N LEU A 141 -4.06 -1.28 7.10
CA LEU A 141 -5.12 -2.18 6.64
C LEU A 141 -6.36 -2.13 7.52
N ALA A 142 -6.21 -1.99 8.86
CA ALA A 142 -7.34 -1.84 9.76
C ALA A 142 -8.16 -0.58 9.47
N MET A 143 -7.46 0.52 9.10
CA MET A 143 -8.11 1.79 8.73
C MET A 143 -8.97 1.65 7.48
N VAL A 144 -8.42 1.13 6.39
CA VAL A 144 -9.14 1.00 5.12
C VAL A 144 -10.21 -0.10 5.15
N ALA A 145 -10.07 -1.07 6.07
CA ALA A 145 -11.09 -2.09 6.31
C ALA A 145 -12.21 -1.61 7.26
N GLY A 146 -12.04 -0.43 7.89
CA GLY A 146 -12.99 0.11 8.86
C GLY A 146 -13.03 -0.64 10.19
N LEU A 147 -11.96 -1.34 10.56
CA LEU A 147 -11.81 -2.03 11.85
C LEU A 147 -11.34 -1.07 12.95
N ALA A 148 -10.54 -0.06 12.60
CA ALA A 148 -10.16 0.98 13.55
C ALA A 148 -11.32 1.97 13.72
N ALA A 149 -11.78 2.15 14.97
CA ALA A 149 -12.93 3.00 15.25
C ALA A 149 -12.63 4.49 14.97
N PRO A 150 -13.52 5.19 14.23
CA PRO A 150 -13.35 6.61 13.90
C PRO A 150 -13.21 7.52 15.13
N ALA A 151 -13.91 7.18 16.20
CA ALA A 151 -13.86 7.93 17.46
C ALA A 151 -12.47 7.93 18.13
N SER A 152 -11.55 7.05 17.68
CA SER A 152 -10.17 6.98 18.16
C SER A 152 -9.26 8.04 17.51
N TRP A 153 -9.75 8.72 16.46
CA TRP A 153 -8.93 9.66 15.68
C TRP A 153 -9.27 11.12 16.01
N PRO A 154 -8.27 12.02 16.01
CA PRO A 154 -8.50 13.43 16.37
C PRO A 154 -9.51 14.10 15.44
N ASP A 155 -10.49 14.75 16.00
CA ASP A 155 -11.35 15.77 15.38
C ASP A 155 -11.95 15.41 13.99
N GLY A 156 -12.22 14.12 13.74
CA GLY A 156 -12.81 13.68 12.47
C GLY A 156 -11.82 13.68 11.29
N ALA A 157 -10.51 13.66 11.56
CA ALA A 157 -9.48 13.72 10.51
C ALA A 157 -9.62 12.63 9.44
N TYR A 158 -10.15 11.45 9.82
CA TYR A 158 -10.40 10.32 8.91
C TYR A 158 -11.88 10.11 8.58
N ASP A 159 -12.75 11.10 8.82
CA ASP A 159 -14.19 11.00 8.47
C ASP A 159 -14.39 10.71 6.98
N TRP A 160 -13.44 11.11 6.12
CA TRP A 160 -13.48 10.83 4.70
C TRP A 160 -13.40 9.33 4.36
N LEU A 161 -12.83 8.48 5.26
CA LEU A 161 -12.82 7.02 5.11
C LEU A 161 -14.16 6.37 5.52
N LEU A 162 -15.02 7.10 6.22
CA LEU A 162 -16.18 6.54 6.91
C LEU A 162 -17.51 6.94 6.28
N LYS A 163 -17.49 7.79 5.27
CA LYS A 163 -18.70 8.28 4.60
C LYS A 163 -19.40 7.15 3.84
N ASP A 164 -20.07 6.27 4.61
CA ASP A 164 -21.13 5.43 4.08
C ASP A 164 -22.39 6.29 3.95
N ASP A 165 -23.06 6.23 2.80
CA ASP A 165 -24.31 6.95 2.49
C ASP A 165 -25.54 6.40 3.26
N ASP A 166 -25.33 5.44 4.19
CA ASP A 166 -26.37 4.83 5.01
C ASP A 166 -26.57 5.51 6.39
N SER A 167 -25.98 6.69 6.63
CA SER A 167 -26.29 7.45 7.82
C SER A 167 -27.68 8.06 7.70
N PRO A 168 -28.69 7.63 8.50
CA PRO A 168 -30.00 8.27 8.53
C PRO A 168 -29.86 9.63 9.20
N GLY A 169 -29.59 10.68 8.42
CA GLY A 169 -29.43 12.04 8.95
C GLY A 169 -28.82 13.06 8.01
N ALA A 170 -28.38 12.71 6.81
CA ALA A 170 -28.00 13.71 5.81
C ALA A 170 -29.26 14.38 5.24
N VAL A 171 -29.90 15.23 6.06
CA VAL A 171 -31.00 16.10 5.63
C VAL A 171 -30.42 17.21 4.79
N GLY A 172 -30.92 17.29 3.56
CA GLY A 172 -30.51 18.21 2.52
C GLY A 172 -30.32 19.65 2.97
N GLY A 173 -29.21 20.19 2.56
CA GLY A 173 -28.91 21.61 2.62
C GLY A 173 -28.00 21.97 1.46
N ALA A 174 -28.61 22.62 0.45
CA ALA A 174 -28.03 23.28 -0.71
C ALA A 174 -27.34 22.36 -1.76
N GLU A 175 -27.97 22.34 -2.93
CA GLU A 175 -27.43 21.88 -4.20
C GLU A 175 -26.15 22.64 -4.55
N ASP A 176 -25.00 22.18 -4.06
CA ASP A 176 -23.72 22.49 -4.67
C ASP A 176 -23.36 21.30 -5.57
N THR A 177 -23.73 21.44 -6.84
CA THR A 177 -23.64 20.39 -7.87
C THR A 177 -22.20 20.00 -8.24
N ASN A 178 -21.19 20.42 -7.48
CA ASN A 178 -19.78 20.19 -7.78
C ASN A 178 -19.01 19.40 -6.72
N THR A 179 -19.64 18.92 -5.65
CA THR A 179 -19.06 18.00 -4.68
C THR A 179 -19.96 16.79 -4.53
N ALA A 180 -19.98 15.91 -5.53
CA ALA A 180 -20.45 14.55 -5.32
C ALA A 180 -19.59 13.94 -4.21
N VAL A 181 -20.18 13.75 -3.01
CA VAL A 181 -19.53 13.03 -1.91
C VAL A 181 -19.18 11.65 -2.44
N ARG A 182 -17.90 11.45 -2.77
CA ARG A 182 -17.43 10.15 -3.28
C ARG A 182 -17.58 9.13 -2.16
N ARG A 183 -18.33 8.07 -2.39
CA ARG A 183 -18.42 6.91 -1.48
C ARG A 183 -17.03 6.35 -1.29
N GLN A 184 -16.69 6.01 -0.03
CA GLN A 184 -15.45 5.31 0.30
C GLN A 184 -15.74 3.84 0.58
N PRO A 185 -15.53 2.92 -0.37
CA PRO A 185 -15.67 1.50 -0.12
C PRO A 185 -14.65 1.01 0.91
N LYS A 186 -15.06 0.10 1.79
CA LYS A 186 -14.17 -0.57 2.75
C LYS A 186 -13.48 -1.74 2.11
N LEU A 187 -12.22 -1.95 2.47
CA LEU A 187 -11.46 -3.12 2.05
C LEU A 187 -12.05 -4.39 2.66
N ASN A 188 -12.40 -5.34 1.80
CA ASN A 188 -12.74 -6.68 2.26
C ASN A 188 -11.46 -7.46 2.56
N LEU A 189 -11.17 -7.72 3.83
CA LEU A 189 -9.94 -8.40 4.25
C LEU A 189 -9.80 -9.83 3.74
N LYS A 190 -10.87 -10.49 3.29
CA LYS A 190 -10.77 -11.76 2.57
C LYS A 190 -10.10 -11.61 1.20
N ARG A 191 -10.10 -10.39 0.63
CA ARG A 191 -9.40 -10.04 -0.61
C ARG A 191 -7.97 -9.53 -0.35
N VAL A 192 -7.43 -9.76 0.83
CA VAL A 192 -6.03 -9.48 1.18
C VAL A 192 -5.27 -10.79 1.27
N VAL A 193 -4.07 -10.82 0.71
CA VAL A 193 -3.09 -11.89 0.90
C VAL A 193 -1.79 -11.28 1.38
N TYR A 194 -1.31 -11.75 2.52
CA TYR A 194 0.01 -11.40 3.04
C TYR A 194 1.09 -12.30 2.45
N VAL A 195 2.27 -11.71 2.18
CA VAL A 195 3.48 -12.44 1.79
C VAL A 195 4.69 -11.87 2.53
N GLY A 196 5.43 -12.73 3.23
CA GLY A 196 6.64 -12.34 3.93
C GLY A 196 6.50 -12.15 5.43
N LEU A 197 5.29 -12.33 5.98
CA LEU A 197 5.03 -12.12 7.42
C LEU A 197 6.00 -12.90 8.30
N ARG A 198 6.52 -12.23 9.35
CA ARG A 198 7.40 -12.86 10.35
C ARG A 198 7.44 -12.16 11.70
N ASP A 199 7.07 -10.87 11.75
CA ASP A 199 6.93 -10.11 12.99
C ASP A 199 5.49 -9.57 13.08
N VAL A 200 4.63 -10.33 13.72
CA VAL A 200 3.20 -10.08 13.82
C VAL A 200 2.80 -10.13 15.29
N ASP A 201 2.15 -9.08 15.77
CA ASP A 201 1.64 -9.01 17.14
C ASP A 201 0.64 -10.15 17.42
N LYS A 202 0.57 -10.59 18.67
CA LYS A 202 -0.36 -11.67 19.05
C LYS A 202 -1.81 -11.35 18.65
N ALA A 203 -2.25 -10.12 18.91
CA ALA A 203 -3.61 -9.69 18.60
C ALA A 203 -3.89 -9.65 17.08
N GLU A 204 -2.91 -9.23 16.28
CA GLU A 204 -3.01 -9.28 14.82
C GLU A 204 -3.10 -10.71 14.30
N ARG A 205 -2.29 -11.62 14.85
CA ARG A 205 -2.32 -13.04 14.49
C ARG A 205 -3.69 -13.66 14.76
N GLU A 206 -4.26 -13.41 15.94
CA GLU A 206 -5.59 -13.86 16.30
C GLU A 206 -6.66 -13.28 15.37
N LEU A 207 -6.52 -12.01 14.98
CA LEU A 207 -7.43 -11.34 14.03
C LEU A 207 -7.34 -11.94 12.63
N ILE A 208 -6.13 -12.18 12.12
CA ILE A 208 -5.88 -12.82 10.81
C ILE A 208 -6.55 -14.20 10.76
N GLU A 209 -6.37 -15.00 11.82
CA GLU A 209 -6.97 -16.33 11.95
C GLU A 209 -8.51 -16.26 12.01
N GLN A 210 -9.06 -15.38 12.85
CA GLN A 210 -10.52 -15.21 13.02
C GLN A 210 -11.21 -14.75 11.73
N LEU A 211 -10.60 -13.86 10.98
CA LEU A 211 -11.14 -13.34 9.72
C LEU A 211 -10.84 -14.24 8.52
N GLY A 212 -9.98 -15.24 8.69
CA GLY A 212 -9.57 -16.15 7.64
C GLY A 212 -8.79 -15.46 6.51
N ILE A 213 -7.96 -14.46 6.88
CA ILE A 213 -7.12 -13.75 5.91
C ILE A 213 -5.98 -14.68 5.50
N LYS A 214 -5.75 -14.81 4.18
CA LYS A 214 -4.69 -15.67 3.68
C LYS A 214 -3.32 -15.03 3.93
N ALA A 215 -2.40 -15.80 4.50
CA ALA A 215 -1.05 -15.35 4.76
C ALA A 215 -0.04 -16.42 4.33
N PHE A 216 1.08 -15.95 3.78
CA PHE A 216 2.30 -16.71 3.52
C PHE A 216 3.45 -16.02 4.26
N THR A 217 4.12 -16.78 5.11
CA THR A 217 5.29 -16.30 5.86
C THR A 217 6.52 -16.24 4.96
N ALA A 218 7.58 -15.57 5.41
CA ALA A 218 8.87 -15.62 4.72
C ALA A 218 9.42 -17.06 4.65
N GLU A 219 9.10 -17.93 5.65
CA GLU A 219 9.44 -19.34 5.61
C GLU A 219 8.67 -20.12 4.54
N ASP A 220 7.39 -19.79 4.32
CA ASP A 220 6.60 -20.38 3.23
C ASP A 220 7.23 -20.04 1.87
N VAL A 221 7.68 -18.79 1.67
CA VAL A 221 8.37 -18.39 0.43
C VAL A 221 9.65 -19.18 0.23
N ARG A 222 10.46 -19.36 1.28
CA ARG A 222 11.70 -20.14 1.20
C ARG A 222 11.45 -21.62 0.91
N SER A 223 10.43 -22.22 1.52
CA SER A 223 10.16 -23.65 1.43
C SER A 223 9.42 -24.04 0.16
N MET A 224 8.49 -23.21 -0.30
CA MET A 224 7.62 -23.50 -1.44
C MET A 224 8.17 -22.88 -2.74
N GLY A 225 8.94 -21.79 -2.64
CA GLY A 225 9.37 -20.95 -3.75
C GLY A 225 8.41 -19.80 -4.04
N ALA A 226 8.99 -18.65 -4.40
CA ALA A 226 8.27 -17.39 -4.59
C ALA A 226 7.15 -17.48 -5.65
N ARG A 227 7.39 -18.17 -6.77
CA ARG A 227 6.40 -18.34 -7.86
C ARG A 227 5.19 -19.18 -7.41
N ASP A 228 5.40 -20.25 -6.64
CA ASP A 228 4.30 -21.07 -6.13
C ASP A 228 3.47 -20.33 -5.09
N VAL A 229 4.11 -19.54 -4.22
CA VAL A 229 3.40 -18.67 -3.27
C VAL A 229 2.55 -17.65 -4.03
N ALA A 230 3.10 -16.96 -5.04
CA ALA A 230 2.34 -16.01 -5.86
C ALA A 230 1.16 -16.66 -6.57
N ARG A 231 1.37 -17.84 -7.16
CA ARG A 231 0.29 -18.61 -7.79
C ARG A 231 -0.85 -18.91 -6.81
N LEU A 232 -0.53 -19.44 -5.64
CA LEU A 232 -1.51 -19.77 -4.60
C LEU A 232 -2.20 -18.52 -4.04
N ALA A 233 -1.48 -17.40 -3.92
CA ALA A 233 -2.05 -16.12 -3.52
C ALA A 233 -3.13 -15.66 -4.50
N ILE A 234 -2.83 -15.65 -5.79
CA ILE A 234 -3.80 -15.22 -6.81
C ILE A 234 -4.93 -16.23 -6.98
N GLU A 235 -4.69 -17.54 -6.87
CA GLU A 235 -5.74 -18.56 -6.85
C GLU A 235 -6.71 -18.33 -5.68
N HIS A 236 -6.21 -18.01 -4.48
CA HIS A 236 -7.05 -17.64 -3.34
C HIS A 236 -7.89 -16.40 -3.65
N LEU A 237 -7.26 -15.32 -4.14
CA LEU A 237 -7.97 -14.09 -4.47
C LEU A 237 -9.06 -14.29 -5.54
N ARG A 238 -8.83 -15.14 -6.52
CA ARG A 238 -9.87 -15.56 -7.49
C ARG A 238 -11.04 -16.29 -6.82
N ALA A 239 -10.73 -17.21 -5.91
CA ALA A 239 -11.76 -18.00 -5.23
C ALA A 239 -12.68 -17.15 -4.34
N VAL A 240 -12.14 -16.11 -3.68
CA VAL A 240 -12.93 -15.21 -2.83
C VAL A 240 -13.59 -14.05 -3.60
N SER A 241 -13.32 -13.93 -4.89
CA SER A 241 -13.90 -12.90 -5.76
C SER A 241 -15.21 -13.33 -6.44
N ASP A 242 -15.84 -14.43 -5.98
CA ASP A 242 -17.15 -14.96 -6.44
C ASP A 242 -17.27 -15.08 -7.98
N GLY A 243 -16.22 -15.53 -8.65
CA GLY A 243 -16.26 -15.80 -10.08
C GLY A 243 -16.59 -14.57 -10.95
N ASP A 244 -16.15 -13.38 -10.56
CA ASP A 244 -16.21 -12.16 -11.37
C ASP A 244 -15.44 -12.37 -12.70
N ALA A 245 -16.12 -13.02 -13.64
CA ALA A 245 -15.55 -13.99 -14.55
C ALA A 245 -14.95 -13.41 -15.82
N GLU A 246 -15.20 -12.17 -16.18
CA GLU A 246 -14.74 -11.68 -17.51
C GLU A 246 -13.49 -10.79 -17.48
N GLY A 247 -13.04 -10.31 -16.32
CA GLY A 247 -11.91 -9.37 -16.22
C GLY A 247 -10.70 -9.82 -15.40
N GLY A 248 -10.73 -11.00 -14.80
CA GLY A 248 -9.67 -11.47 -13.90
C GLY A 248 -9.65 -10.71 -12.55
N VAL A 249 -8.66 -11.01 -11.69
CA VAL A 249 -8.48 -10.35 -10.40
C VAL A 249 -7.74 -9.03 -10.61
N THR A 250 -8.34 -7.90 -10.21
CA THR A 250 -7.66 -6.61 -10.09
C THR A 250 -6.92 -6.55 -8.76
N THR A 251 -5.66 -6.12 -8.80
CA THR A 251 -4.77 -6.22 -7.65
C THR A 251 -4.04 -4.90 -7.42
N HIS A 252 -4.07 -4.44 -6.18
CA HIS A 252 -3.09 -3.49 -5.64
C HIS A 252 -1.96 -4.28 -4.98
N VAL A 253 -0.70 -3.90 -5.22
CA VAL A 253 0.46 -4.51 -4.57
C VAL A 253 1.13 -3.45 -3.69
N SER A 254 1.09 -3.65 -2.38
CA SER A 254 1.89 -2.86 -1.44
C SER A 254 3.17 -3.60 -1.10
N LEU A 255 4.31 -2.96 -1.32
CA LEU A 255 5.62 -3.50 -1.03
C LEU A 255 6.31 -2.62 0.01
N ASP A 256 6.35 -3.12 1.25
CA ASP A 256 7.24 -2.61 2.28
C ASP A 256 8.65 -3.14 2.03
N VAL A 257 9.64 -2.24 2.05
CA VAL A 257 11.04 -2.66 1.83
C VAL A 257 11.57 -3.51 2.97
N ASP A 258 10.96 -3.48 4.16
CA ASP A 258 11.33 -4.33 5.29
C ASP A 258 10.87 -5.79 5.13
N SER A 259 10.06 -6.10 4.11
CA SER A 259 9.81 -7.48 3.68
C SER A 259 11.10 -8.22 3.36
N LEU A 260 12.12 -7.50 2.89
CA LEU A 260 13.46 -8.06 2.64
C LEU A 260 14.20 -8.36 3.94
N ASP A 261 15.12 -9.34 3.86
CA ASP A 261 16.08 -9.56 4.94
C ASP A 261 16.99 -8.33 5.12
N PRO A 262 17.34 -7.93 6.36
CA PRO A 262 18.23 -6.80 6.63
C PRO A 262 19.61 -6.89 5.99
N ILE A 263 20.03 -8.06 5.54
CA ILE A 263 21.27 -8.24 4.75
C ILE A 263 21.14 -7.48 3.40
N PHE A 264 19.93 -7.41 2.85
CA PHE A 264 19.64 -6.76 1.55
C PHE A 264 19.01 -5.38 1.72
N MET A 265 18.24 -5.15 2.81
CA MET A 265 17.54 -3.90 3.07
C MET A 265 17.51 -3.58 4.57
N LYS A 266 18.56 -2.91 5.03
CA LYS A 266 18.67 -2.40 6.42
C LYS A 266 18.14 -0.97 6.57
N ALA A 267 17.95 -0.28 5.43
CA ALA A 267 17.53 1.11 5.37
C ALA A 267 16.01 1.25 5.54
N THR A 268 15.48 0.78 6.68
CA THR A 268 14.08 0.83 7.05
C THR A 268 13.89 1.02 8.56
N GLY A 269 12.71 1.44 8.98
CA GLY A 269 12.39 1.72 10.38
C GLY A 269 12.35 0.48 11.27
N THR A 270 11.88 -0.64 10.75
CA THR A 270 11.55 -1.89 11.47
C THR A 270 12.15 -3.12 10.81
N PRO A 271 13.49 -3.20 10.65
CA PRO A 271 14.13 -4.34 10.00
C PRO A 271 14.00 -5.60 10.83
N VAL A 272 13.55 -6.70 10.23
CA VAL A 272 13.38 -8.02 10.88
C VAL A 272 14.17 -9.08 10.12
N ALA A 273 15.01 -9.87 10.82
CA ALA A 273 15.79 -10.94 10.23
C ALA A 273 14.92 -12.10 9.72
N GLY A 274 15.44 -12.86 8.76
CA GLY A 274 14.73 -13.98 8.14
C GLY A 274 13.75 -13.53 7.06
N GLY A 275 14.00 -12.39 6.43
CA GLY A 275 13.18 -11.82 5.37
C GLY A 275 13.37 -12.47 4.00
N LEU A 276 12.74 -11.87 3.00
CA LEU A 276 12.83 -12.28 1.61
C LEU A 276 14.16 -11.83 0.98
N VAL A 277 14.56 -12.49 -0.10
CA VAL A 277 15.67 -12.02 -0.92
C VAL A 277 15.14 -11.27 -2.14
N PRO A 278 15.86 -10.28 -2.71
CA PRO A 278 15.38 -9.48 -3.84
C PRO A 278 14.92 -10.31 -5.05
N ASP A 279 15.63 -11.39 -5.37
CA ASP A 279 15.28 -12.27 -6.50
C ASP A 279 13.97 -13.03 -6.27
N ASP A 280 13.67 -13.41 -5.02
CA ASP A 280 12.37 -14.02 -4.67
C ASP A 280 11.24 -13.01 -4.83
N VAL A 281 11.45 -11.75 -4.36
CA VAL A 281 10.46 -10.69 -4.54
C VAL A 281 10.22 -10.39 -6.02
N ALA A 282 11.27 -10.30 -6.83
CA ALA A 282 11.14 -10.12 -8.28
C ALA A 282 10.35 -11.27 -8.93
N SER A 283 10.69 -12.53 -8.58
CA SER A 283 9.98 -13.71 -9.10
C SER A 283 8.51 -13.78 -8.67
N LEU A 284 8.22 -13.36 -7.44
CA LEU A 284 6.87 -13.26 -6.89
C LEU A 284 6.04 -12.22 -7.65
N LEU A 285 6.60 -11.04 -7.88
CA LEU A 285 5.96 -9.95 -8.60
C LEU A 285 5.70 -10.28 -10.07
N ASP A 286 6.66 -10.94 -10.73
CA ASP A 286 6.48 -11.45 -12.10
C ASP A 286 5.27 -12.38 -12.19
N GLU A 287 5.16 -13.34 -11.27
CA GLU A 287 4.07 -14.31 -11.27
C GLU A 287 2.72 -13.66 -10.92
N ILE A 288 2.70 -12.65 -10.02
CA ILE A 288 1.49 -11.86 -9.72
C ILE A 288 0.99 -11.16 -10.98
N ARG A 289 1.89 -10.46 -11.73
CA ARG A 289 1.52 -9.76 -12.97
C ARG A 289 1.03 -10.70 -14.07
N LEU A 290 1.61 -11.90 -14.17
CA LEU A 290 1.15 -12.91 -15.13
C LEU A 290 -0.26 -13.43 -14.82
N ARG A 291 -0.70 -13.38 -13.56
CA ARG A 291 -1.93 -14.02 -13.09
C ARG A 291 -3.03 -13.08 -12.66
N SER A 292 -2.72 -11.80 -12.46
CA SER A 292 -3.68 -10.77 -12.07
C SER A 292 -3.41 -9.47 -12.81
N ARG A 293 -4.40 -8.61 -12.85
CA ARG A 293 -4.24 -7.25 -13.36
C ARG A 293 -3.77 -6.36 -12.23
N VAL A 294 -2.46 -6.07 -12.17
CA VAL A 294 -1.91 -5.10 -11.21
C VAL A 294 -2.28 -3.70 -11.67
N THR A 295 -3.13 -3.01 -10.91
CA THR A 295 -3.67 -1.69 -11.26
C THR A 295 -3.01 -0.55 -10.51
N SER A 296 -2.43 -0.80 -9.34
CA SER A 296 -1.71 0.20 -8.55
C SER A 296 -0.66 -0.45 -7.66
N VAL A 297 0.39 0.27 -7.33
CA VAL A 297 1.51 -0.26 -6.54
C VAL A 297 2.06 0.78 -5.57
N ASP A 298 2.47 0.32 -4.38
CA ASP A 298 3.18 1.10 -3.37
C ASP A 298 4.60 0.57 -3.17
N LEU A 299 5.56 1.47 -2.95
CA LEU A 299 6.89 1.18 -2.43
C LEU A 299 7.12 2.08 -1.21
N VAL A 300 7.20 1.50 -0.02
CA VAL A 300 7.17 2.21 1.27
C VAL A 300 8.33 1.85 2.19
N GLU A 301 8.52 2.63 3.24
CA GLU A 301 9.43 2.44 4.38
C GLU A 301 10.93 2.56 4.06
N LEU A 302 11.34 3.05 2.88
CA LEU A 302 12.75 3.31 2.61
C LEU A 302 13.26 4.50 3.44
N ASN A 303 14.20 4.25 4.36
CA ASN A 303 14.78 5.27 5.21
C ASN A 303 16.32 5.19 5.25
N VAL A 304 16.97 5.82 4.29
CA VAL A 304 18.44 5.82 4.16
C VAL A 304 19.16 6.66 5.23
N ASP A 305 18.43 7.42 6.04
CA ASP A 305 19.04 8.18 7.14
C ASP A 305 19.39 7.28 8.34
N LEU A 306 18.89 6.04 8.34
CA LEU A 306 19.18 5.03 9.37
C LEU A 306 20.43 4.20 9.10
N VAL A 307 21.11 4.43 7.97
CA VAL A 307 22.33 3.70 7.58
C VAL A 307 23.48 4.65 7.27
N ASP A 308 24.69 4.11 7.28
CA ASP A 308 25.89 4.88 6.98
C ASP A 308 25.87 5.43 5.55
N GLU A 309 26.45 6.62 5.35
CA GLU A 309 26.43 7.32 4.06
C GLU A 309 26.97 6.47 2.91
N GLY A 310 28.03 5.69 3.18
CA GLY A 310 28.63 4.78 2.18
C GLY A 310 27.74 3.62 1.73
N GLU A 311 26.74 3.26 2.53
CA GLU A 311 25.81 2.15 2.22
C GLU A 311 24.55 2.62 1.48
N ARG A 312 24.19 3.92 1.59
CA ARG A 312 22.92 4.48 1.11
C ARG A 312 22.63 4.17 -0.35
N ALA A 313 23.63 4.33 -1.21
CA ALA A 313 23.48 4.11 -2.65
C ALA A 313 23.01 2.68 -2.96
N GLY A 314 23.58 1.67 -2.30
CA GLY A 314 23.20 0.26 -2.48
C GLY A 314 21.73 -0.01 -2.12
N TYR A 315 21.24 0.56 -1.01
CA TYR A 315 19.83 0.40 -0.62
C TYR A 315 18.87 1.17 -1.54
N VAL A 316 19.28 2.34 -2.02
CA VAL A 316 18.51 3.09 -3.04
C VAL A 316 18.44 2.29 -4.35
N ASP A 317 19.53 1.68 -4.80
CA ASP A 317 19.54 0.84 -6.00
C ASP A 317 18.67 -0.42 -5.82
N THR A 318 18.69 -1.03 -4.63
CA THR A 318 17.77 -2.14 -4.30
C THR A 318 16.32 -1.68 -4.41
N ALA A 319 15.94 -0.56 -3.80
CA ALA A 319 14.59 -0.03 -3.86
C ALA A 319 14.15 0.31 -5.31
N ARG A 320 15.04 0.87 -6.13
CA ARG A 320 14.80 1.09 -7.57
C ARG A 320 14.57 -0.23 -8.32
N GLY A 321 15.35 -1.26 -7.99
CA GLY A 321 15.16 -2.61 -8.52
C GLY A 321 13.78 -3.18 -8.18
N LEU A 322 13.31 -2.98 -6.93
CA LEU A 322 11.98 -3.38 -6.49
C LEU A 322 10.87 -2.61 -7.23
N ALA A 323 11.02 -1.30 -7.42
CA ALA A 323 10.06 -0.51 -8.19
C ALA A 323 9.94 -0.97 -9.65
N ARG A 324 11.07 -1.32 -10.28
CA ARG A 324 11.09 -1.93 -11.62
C ARG A 324 10.37 -3.28 -11.63
N ALA A 325 10.59 -4.10 -10.61
CA ALA A 325 9.93 -5.39 -10.47
C ALA A 325 8.42 -5.25 -10.23
N LEU A 326 7.97 -4.25 -9.47
CA LEU A 326 6.55 -3.95 -9.26
C LEU A 326 5.81 -3.67 -10.59
N LEU A 327 6.43 -2.92 -11.50
CA LEU A 327 5.81 -2.51 -12.75
C LEU A 327 6.01 -3.52 -13.89
N GLY A 328 7.19 -4.17 -13.99
CA GLY A 328 7.55 -5.00 -15.13
C GLY A 328 7.66 -4.22 -16.44
N GLU A 329 7.89 -4.93 -17.55
CA GLU A 329 7.94 -4.31 -18.88
C GLU A 329 6.55 -3.89 -19.37
N ALA A 330 6.46 -2.74 -20.03
CA ALA A 330 5.22 -2.27 -20.64
C ALA A 330 4.78 -3.21 -21.77
N GLY A 331 3.46 -3.45 -21.86
CA GLY A 331 2.91 -4.34 -22.89
C GLY A 331 3.08 -5.84 -22.61
N CYS A 332 3.69 -6.21 -21.50
CA CYS A 332 3.63 -7.57 -20.96
C CYS A 332 2.26 -7.73 -20.29
N GLU A 333 1.19 -7.76 -21.11
CA GLU A 333 -0.18 -7.91 -20.62
C GLU A 333 -0.30 -9.19 -19.82
N SER A 334 -1.06 -9.14 -18.73
CA SER A 334 -1.43 -10.31 -17.94
C SER A 334 -1.92 -11.39 -18.90
N GLY A 335 -1.39 -12.62 -18.79
CA GLY A 335 -1.79 -13.74 -19.62
C GLY A 335 -3.28 -14.10 -19.55
N VAL A 336 -4.08 -13.29 -18.86
CA VAL A 336 -5.54 -13.37 -18.77
C VAL A 336 -6.18 -13.07 -20.14
N ASP A 337 -5.66 -12.07 -20.89
CA ASP A 337 -6.20 -11.74 -22.22
C ASP A 337 -5.80 -12.75 -23.31
N ALA A 338 -4.69 -13.49 -23.10
CA ALA A 338 -4.25 -14.53 -24.02
C ALA A 338 -5.07 -15.82 -23.89
N ILE A 339 -5.77 -16.04 -22.80
CA ILE A 339 -6.61 -17.24 -22.56
C ILE A 339 -8.01 -17.02 -23.15
N THR A 340 -8.53 -15.80 -23.11
CA THR A 340 -9.87 -15.47 -23.67
C THR A 340 -9.86 -15.32 -25.18
N ALA A 341 -8.71 -15.02 -25.81
CA ALA A 341 -8.58 -14.96 -27.28
C ALA A 341 -8.46 -16.33 -27.97
N LYS A 342 -8.39 -17.43 -27.23
CA LYS A 342 -8.29 -18.82 -27.75
C LYS A 342 -9.48 -19.72 -27.40
N ALA A 343 -10.53 -19.20 -26.81
CA ALA A 343 -11.80 -19.88 -26.58
C ALA A 343 -12.89 -19.27 -27.46
#